data_2cafa5c46627ce2df35a49daba713363
#
_entry.id   2cafa5c46627ce2df35a49daba713363
#
_cell.length_a   1.000
_cell.length_b   1.000
_cell.length_c   1.000
_cell.angle_alpha   90.00
_cell.angle_beta   90.00
_cell.angle_gamma   90.00
#
_symmetry.space_group_name_H-M   'P 1'
#
loop_
_entity.id
_entity.type
_entity.pdbx_description
1 polymer ?
#
loop_
_entity_poly.entity_id
_entity_poly.type
_entity_poly.pdbx_seq_one_letter_code
_entity_poly.pdbx_strand_id
1 'polypeptide(L)'
;MPHARETAVYTHGHHESVLRSHTWRTAENSAAYLLGALKPHMRILDIGCGPGTVTADLAALVPGGHVTGLDREPGILERARGVAGERGLTNADFVTGDVHALDFPDDTFCVVHAHQVLQHVGDPVAALREMRRVTRPGGYVAVRDADYAAMTWYPESAGLDDWLDLYRRVARSNGGEPDAGRRLKAWALEAGFTDVTATTGTWTYSTAEERAWWSGLWADRTVASAYAERAVAGGHATRAGLEAVAASWREWGAREDGWFAVLHGEILCREHA
;
A
#
# COMPACT_ATOMS: atom_id res chain seq x y z
N MET A 1 -0.12 -25.55 -13.35
CA MET A 1 -0.43 -24.40 -14.22
C MET A 1 0.73 -23.42 -14.05
N PRO A 2 1.29 -22.84 -15.12
CA PRO A 2 2.26 -21.77 -14.94
C PRO A 2 1.58 -20.63 -14.18
N HIS A 3 2.15 -20.20 -13.07
CA HIS A 3 1.67 -19.07 -12.28
C HIS A 3 1.66 -17.83 -13.19
N ALA A 4 0.55 -17.11 -13.23
CA ALA A 4 0.47 -15.84 -13.94
C ALA A 4 1.45 -14.87 -13.27
N ARG A 5 2.38 -14.31 -14.07
CA ARG A 5 3.28 -13.26 -13.58
C ARG A 5 2.53 -11.93 -13.53
N GLU A 6 2.92 -11.06 -12.59
CA GLU A 6 2.38 -9.72 -12.50
C GLU A 6 2.50 -8.95 -13.82
N THR A 7 1.40 -8.42 -14.30
CA THR A 7 1.31 -7.66 -15.57
C THR A 7 1.05 -6.17 -15.35
N ALA A 8 0.56 -5.78 -14.18
CA ALA A 8 0.31 -4.37 -13.88
C ALA A 8 1.62 -3.61 -13.63
N VAL A 9 1.61 -2.34 -13.98
CA VAL A 9 2.77 -1.46 -13.82
C VAL A 9 2.53 -0.55 -12.61
N TYR A 10 3.47 -0.54 -11.65
CA TYR A 10 3.36 0.29 -10.45
C TYR A 10 3.25 1.78 -10.80
N THR A 11 2.09 2.37 -10.54
CA THR A 11 1.70 3.70 -11.04
C THR A 11 2.62 4.81 -10.59
N HIS A 12 3.08 4.78 -9.34
CA HIS A 12 3.87 5.88 -8.76
C HIS A 12 5.36 5.83 -9.12
N GLY A 13 5.94 4.65 -9.37
CA GLY A 13 7.38 4.45 -9.43
C GLY A 13 8.06 4.71 -8.08
N HIS A 14 9.38 4.95 -8.08
CA HIS A 14 10.21 5.11 -6.87
C HIS A 14 10.78 6.53 -6.73
N HIS A 15 10.07 7.54 -7.22
CA HIS A 15 10.46 8.94 -7.04
C HIS A 15 10.49 9.32 -5.55
N GLU A 16 11.35 10.26 -5.17
CA GLU A 16 11.52 10.65 -3.76
C GLU A 16 10.22 11.09 -3.08
N SER A 17 9.31 11.77 -3.79
CA SER A 17 7.98 12.13 -3.27
C SER A 17 7.13 10.92 -2.91
N VAL A 18 7.34 9.77 -3.59
CA VAL A 18 6.68 8.50 -3.26
C VAL A 18 7.30 7.89 -2.02
N LEU A 19 8.64 7.86 -1.96
CA LEU A 19 9.38 7.29 -0.82
C LEU A 19 9.09 8.05 0.48
N ARG A 20 8.96 9.39 0.45
CA ARG A 20 8.55 10.19 1.62
C ARG A 20 7.23 9.71 2.22
N SER A 21 6.24 9.35 1.40
CA SER A 21 4.97 8.81 1.89
C SER A 21 5.11 7.40 2.48
N HIS A 22 6.06 6.61 1.98
CA HIS A 22 6.29 5.26 2.48
C HIS A 22 7.04 5.26 3.81
N THR A 23 8.02 6.14 4.00
CA THR A 23 8.79 6.23 5.25
C THR A 23 7.99 6.79 6.43
N TRP A 24 6.86 7.47 6.18
CA TRP A 24 5.93 7.94 7.22
C TRP A 24 5.08 6.81 7.81
N ARG A 25 4.96 5.68 7.10
CA ARG A 25 4.13 4.55 7.52
C ARG A 25 4.75 3.81 8.69
N THR A 26 3.90 3.47 9.66
CA THR A 26 4.24 2.65 10.82
C THR A 26 3.24 1.50 10.93
N ALA A 27 3.55 0.47 11.73
CA ALA A 27 2.57 -0.58 12.00
C ALA A 27 1.30 -0.01 12.68
N GLU A 28 1.44 1.04 13.50
CA GLU A 28 0.32 1.68 14.17
C GLU A 28 -0.64 2.39 13.19
N ASN A 29 -0.13 3.16 12.23
CA ASN A 29 -0.97 3.90 11.29
C ASN A 29 -1.38 3.10 10.04
N SER A 30 -0.74 1.94 9.77
CA SER A 30 -0.93 1.17 8.54
C SER A 30 -1.40 -0.27 8.77
N ALA A 31 -1.25 -0.82 9.98
CA ALA A 31 -1.59 -2.21 10.30
C ALA A 31 -2.29 -2.36 11.67
N ALA A 32 -2.85 -1.28 12.25
CA ALA A 32 -3.47 -1.30 13.57
C ALA A 32 -4.52 -2.41 13.76
N TYR A 33 -5.30 -2.69 12.72
CA TYR A 33 -6.33 -3.73 12.70
C TYR A 33 -5.77 -5.16 12.89
N LEU A 34 -4.48 -5.36 12.61
CA LEU A 34 -3.76 -6.62 12.76
C LEU A 34 -3.10 -6.77 14.14
N LEU A 35 -2.67 -5.67 14.77
CA LEU A 35 -1.75 -5.70 15.92
C LEU A 35 -2.28 -6.55 17.09
N GLY A 36 -3.59 -6.54 17.33
CA GLY A 36 -4.23 -7.33 18.40
C GLY A 36 -4.16 -8.86 18.19
N ALA A 37 -3.91 -9.31 16.96
CA ALA A 37 -3.76 -10.74 16.63
C ALA A 37 -2.31 -11.25 16.75
N LEU A 38 -1.32 -10.34 16.82
CA LEU A 38 0.09 -10.71 16.84
C LEU A 38 0.50 -11.37 18.15
N LYS A 39 1.42 -12.33 18.04
CA LYS A 39 2.08 -13.00 19.18
C LYS A 39 3.61 -12.92 18.99
N PRO A 40 4.40 -12.80 20.08
CA PRO A 40 5.84 -12.57 20.01
C PRO A 40 6.66 -13.61 19.22
N HIS A 41 6.14 -14.80 19.00
CA HIS A 41 6.82 -15.91 18.32
C HIS A 41 6.37 -16.12 16.86
N MET A 42 5.54 -15.23 16.32
CA MET A 42 4.97 -15.42 14.98
C MET A 42 6.00 -15.20 13.89
N ARG A 43 5.83 -15.97 12.79
CA ARG A 43 6.50 -15.73 11.51
C ARG A 43 5.57 -14.94 10.61
N ILE A 44 6.03 -13.80 10.12
CA ILE A 44 5.24 -12.87 9.31
C ILE A 44 5.89 -12.73 7.94
N LEU A 45 5.08 -12.73 6.88
CA LEU A 45 5.46 -12.27 5.55
C LEU A 45 4.81 -10.90 5.32
N ASP A 46 5.63 -9.89 5.02
CA ASP A 46 5.17 -8.53 4.69
C ASP A 46 5.38 -8.28 3.20
N ILE A 47 4.31 -8.37 2.42
CA ILE A 47 4.31 -8.27 0.95
C ILE A 47 4.25 -6.80 0.53
N GLY A 48 5.09 -6.43 -0.46
CA GLY A 48 5.23 -5.04 -0.89
C GLY A 48 5.81 -4.17 0.23
N CYS A 49 6.82 -4.70 0.92
CA CYS A 49 7.40 -4.07 2.12
C CYS A 49 8.01 -2.69 1.87
N GLY A 50 8.31 -2.34 0.60
CA GLY A 50 8.90 -1.07 0.24
C GLY A 50 10.18 -0.77 1.02
N PRO A 51 10.32 0.43 1.64
CA PRO A 51 11.50 0.80 2.42
C PRO A 51 11.60 0.11 3.79
N GLY A 52 10.67 -0.79 4.14
CA GLY A 52 10.75 -1.67 5.29
C GLY A 52 10.34 -1.05 6.63
N THR A 53 9.72 0.12 6.67
CA THR A 53 9.35 0.78 7.95
C THR A 53 8.29 -0.02 8.71
N VAL A 54 7.22 -0.47 8.04
CA VAL A 54 6.19 -1.33 8.64
C VAL A 54 6.78 -2.70 8.98
N THR A 55 7.58 -3.30 8.11
CA THR A 55 8.29 -4.56 8.35
C THR A 55 9.13 -4.50 9.62
N ALA A 56 9.87 -3.42 9.82
CA ALA A 56 10.70 -3.21 11.00
C ALA A 56 9.87 -3.06 12.29
N ASP A 57 8.73 -2.39 12.23
CA ASP A 57 7.79 -2.31 13.36
C ASP A 57 7.21 -3.69 13.69
N LEU A 58 6.79 -4.46 12.67
CA LEU A 58 6.29 -5.82 12.86
C LEU A 58 7.38 -6.73 13.47
N ALA A 59 8.65 -6.60 13.05
CA ALA A 59 9.77 -7.35 13.61
C ALA A 59 10.00 -7.02 15.10
N ALA A 60 9.87 -5.76 15.48
CA ALA A 60 9.97 -5.34 16.88
C ALA A 60 8.82 -5.92 17.75
N LEU A 61 7.62 -6.12 17.16
CA LEU A 61 6.46 -6.69 17.85
C LEU A 61 6.52 -8.22 17.99
N VAL A 62 7.36 -8.89 17.22
CA VAL A 62 7.55 -10.36 17.28
C VAL A 62 9.00 -10.74 17.61
N PRO A 63 9.55 -10.33 18.76
CA PRO A 63 10.97 -10.49 19.08
C PRO A 63 11.44 -11.95 19.19
N GLY A 64 10.53 -12.89 19.42
CA GLY A 64 10.79 -14.34 19.41
C GLY A 64 10.37 -15.04 18.10
N GLY A 65 9.93 -14.25 17.13
CA GLY A 65 9.51 -14.69 15.81
C GLY A 65 10.46 -14.20 14.71
N HIS A 66 9.90 -14.04 13.50
CA HIS A 66 10.67 -13.58 12.35
C HIS A 66 9.77 -12.87 11.34
N VAL A 67 10.26 -11.83 10.68
CA VAL A 67 9.54 -11.14 9.61
C VAL A 67 10.35 -11.18 8.31
N THR A 68 9.74 -11.69 7.25
CA THR A 68 10.29 -11.63 5.90
C THR A 68 9.59 -10.52 5.13
N GLY A 69 10.30 -9.48 4.76
CA GLY A 69 9.82 -8.43 3.84
C GLY A 69 10.03 -8.87 2.39
N LEU A 70 8.98 -8.81 1.58
CA LEU A 70 9.05 -9.14 0.16
C LEU A 70 8.67 -7.92 -0.67
N ASP A 71 9.47 -7.59 -1.67
CA ASP A 71 9.14 -6.61 -2.70
C ASP A 71 9.63 -7.10 -4.06
N ARG A 72 8.97 -6.67 -5.14
CA ARG A 72 9.40 -7.02 -6.51
C ARG A 72 10.59 -6.20 -7.00
N GLU A 73 10.85 -5.04 -6.37
CA GLU A 73 11.91 -4.11 -6.75
C GLU A 73 13.14 -4.29 -5.85
N PRO A 74 14.23 -4.90 -6.36
CA PRO A 74 15.39 -5.18 -5.52
C PRO A 74 16.04 -3.92 -4.95
N GLY A 75 15.99 -2.79 -5.65
CA GLY A 75 16.61 -1.55 -5.22
C GLY A 75 16.01 -0.96 -3.94
N ILE A 76 14.72 -1.20 -3.66
CA ILE A 76 14.09 -0.72 -2.43
C ILE A 76 14.48 -1.57 -1.21
N LEU A 77 14.83 -2.84 -1.42
CA LEU A 77 15.18 -3.76 -0.34
C LEU A 77 16.50 -3.39 0.34
N GLU A 78 17.42 -2.71 -0.35
CA GLU A 78 18.63 -2.18 0.28
C GLU A 78 18.29 -1.13 1.35
N ARG A 79 17.29 -0.26 1.09
CA ARG A 79 16.79 0.70 2.07
C ARG A 79 16.12 -0.02 3.24
N ALA A 80 15.33 -1.05 2.95
CA ALA A 80 14.65 -1.84 3.99
C ALA A 80 15.67 -2.53 4.93
N ARG A 81 16.75 -3.09 4.37
CA ARG A 81 17.86 -3.63 5.16
C ARG A 81 18.54 -2.55 6.02
N GLY A 82 18.75 -1.35 5.47
CA GLY A 82 19.26 -0.21 6.20
C GLY A 82 18.39 0.15 7.40
N VAL A 83 17.08 0.29 7.21
CA VAL A 83 16.11 0.60 8.29
C VAL A 83 16.13 -0.46 9.38
N ALA A 84 16.13 -1.75 9.03
CA ALA A 84 16.24 -2.83 10.01
C ALA A 84 17.57 -2.81 10.78
N GLY A 85 18.69 -2.57 10.07
CA GLY A 85 20.03 -2.47 10.65
C GLY A 85 20.18 -1.29 11.62
N GLU A 86 19.69 -0.10 11.26
CA GLU A 86 19.71 1.10 12.12
C GLU A 86 18.91 0.89 13.40
N ARG A 87 17.86 0.05 13.37
CA ARG A 87 17.05 -0.32 14.53
C ARG A 87 17.58 -1.54 15.30
N GLY A 88 18.72 -2.12 14.87
CA GLY A 88 19.32 -3.29 15.50
C GLY A 88 18.49 -4.56 15.44
N LEU A 89 17.58 -4.69 14.45
CA LEU A 89 16.70 -5.84 14.30
C LEU A 89 17.48 -7.00 13.65
N THR A 90 17.47 -8.17 14.31
CA THR A 90 18.13 -9.39 13.82
C THR A 90 17.14 -10.46 13.34
N ASN A 91 15.85 -10.19 13.50
CA ASN A 91 14.74 -11.08 13.15
C ASN A 91 13.93 -10.58 11.94
N ALA A 92 14.57 -9.82 11.05
CA ALA A 92 14.00 -9.37 9.79
C ALA A 92 14.94 -9.71 8.64
N ASP A 93 14.39 -10.26 7.55
CA ASP A 93 15.08 -10.44 6.28
C ASP A 93 14.26 -9.88 5.11
N PHE A 94 14.89 -9.72 3.94
CA PHE A 94 14.25 -9.08 2.80
C PHE A 94 14.59 -9.82 1.51
N VAL A 95 13.56 -10.20 0.75
CA VAL A 95 13.68 -11.01 -0.45
C VAL A 95 12.93 -10.37 -1.63
N THR A 96 13.45 -10.57 -2.82
CA THR A 96 12.75 -10.17 -4.05
C THR A 96 11.76 -11.25 -4.44
N GLY A 97 10.51 -10.86 -4.78
CA GLY A 97 9.49 -11.83 -5.19
C GLY A 97 8.25 -11.20 -5.81
N ASP A 98 7.42 -12.05 -6.38
CA ASP A 98 6.12 -11.69 -6.97
C ASP A 98 5.00 -12.30 -6.11
N VAL A 99 4.02 -11.48 -5.72
CA VAL A 99 2.89 -11.93 -4.90
C VAL A 99 2.02 -12.99 -5.57
N HIS A 100 2.07 -13.08 -6.91
CA HIS A 100 1.35 -14.12 -7.68
C HIS A 100 2.07 -15.47 -7.74
N ALA A 101 3.33 -15.53 -7.27
CA ALA A 101 4.14 -16.74 -7.30
C ALA A 101 5.15 -16.68 -6.15
N LEU A 102 4.66 -16.85 -4.92
CA LEU A 102 5.47 -16.78 -3.71
C LEU A 102 6.36 -18.03 -3.59
N ASP A 103 7.69 -17.83 -3.60
CA ASP A 103 8.67 -18.92 -3.47
C ASP A 103 8.84 -19.35 -2.00
N PHE A 104 7.71 -19.73 -1.41
CA PHE A 104 7.64 -20.30 -0.06
C PHE A 104 6.76 -21.54 -0.06
N PRO A 105 7.06 -22.54 0.76
CA PRO A 105 6.17 -23.70 0.96
C PRO A 105 4.80 -23.29 1.49
N ASP A 106 3.79 -24.13 1.27
CA ASP A 106 2.49 -24.00 1.90
C ASP A 106 2.65 -23.93 3.43
N ASP A 107 1.72 -23.29 4.12
CA ASP A 107 1.62 -23.29 5.60
C ASP A 107 2.86 -22.71 6.32
N THR A 108 3.62 -21.82 5.69
CA THR A 108 4.89 -21.32 6.22
C THR A 108 4.71 -20.22 7.27
N PHE A 109 3.77 -19.30 7.06
CA PHE A 109 3.65 -18.07 7.86
C PHE A 109 2.44 -18.08 8.80
N CYS A 110 2.61 -17.46 9.97
CA CYS A 110 1.53 -17.23 10.92
C CYS A 110 0.63 -16.09 10.47
N VAL A 111 1.23 -15.08 9.80
CA VAL A 111 0.58 -13.91 9.26
C VAL A 111 1.20 -13.59 7.91
N VAL A 112 0.37 -13.30 6.92
CA VAL A 112 0.77 -12.70 5.64
C VAL A 112 0.09 -11.33 5.55
N HIS A 113 0.89 -10.28 5.54
CA HIS A 113 0.45 -8.89 5.54
C HIS A 113 0.72 -8.23 4.20
N ALA A 114 -0.16 -7.32 3.78
CA ALA A 114 0.07 -6.43 2.65
C ALA A 114 -0.60 -5.07 2.89
N HIS A 115 0.15 -3.99 2.70
CA HIS A 115 -0.36 -2.63 2.83
C HIS A 115 -0.17 -1.83 1.55
N GLN A 116 -1.29 -1.43 0.94
CA GLN A 116 -1.33 -0.72 -0.35
C GLN A 116 -0.60 -1.48 -1.47
N VAL A 117 -0.91 -2.76 -1.63
CA VAL A 117 -0.34 -3.65 -2.64
C VAL A 117 -1.40 -4.08 -3.65
N LEU A 118 -2.56 -4.57 -3.20
CA LEU A 118 -3.56 -5.15 -4.10
C LEU A 118 -4.15 -4.12 -5.06
N GLN A 119 -4.14 -2.85 -4.71
CA GLN A 119 -4.51 -1.75 -5.60
C GLN A 119 -3.58 -1.60 -6.82
N HIS A 120 -2.40 -2.23 -6.81
CA HIS A 120 -1.37 -2.09 -7.84
C HIS A 120 -1.11 -3.37 -8.63
N VAL A 121 -1.80 -4.46 -8.33
CA VAL A 121 -1.61 -5.76 -9.00
C VAL A 121 -2.73 -6.03 -10.00
N GLY A 122 -2.40 -6.77 -11.07
CA GLY A 122 -3.34 -7.07 -12.14
C GLY A 122 -4.40 -8.11 -11.78
N ASP A 123 -4.07 -9.05 -10.88
CA ASP A 123 -4.99 -10.07 -10.37
C ASP A 123 -4.93 -10.16 -8.84
N PRO A 124 -5.68 -9.31 -8.12
CA PRO A 124 -5.68 -9.30 -6.66
C PRO A 124 -6.24 -10.60 -6.06
N VAL A 125 -7.12 -11.31 -6.76
CA VAL A 125 -7.67 -12.59 -6.29
C VAL A 125 -6.62 -13.68 -6.36
N ALA A 126 -5.82 -13.76 -7.44
CA ALA A 126 -4.70 -14.68 -7.52
C ALA A 126 -3.64 -14.38 -6.45
N ALA A 127 -3.33 -13.10 -6.21
CA ALA A 127 -2.44 -12.69 -5.13
C ALA A 127 -2.96 -13.17 -3.76
N LEU A 128 -4.24 -12.97 -3.46
CA LEU A 128 -4.85 -13.45 -2.21
C LEU A 128 -4.83 -14.98 -2.08
N ARG A 129 -4.97 -15.73 -3.18
CA ARG A 129 -4.84 -17.20 -3.16
C ARG A 129 -3.42 -17.64 -2.80
N GLU A 130 -2.39 -16.98 -3.33
CA GLU A 130 -1.00 -17.25 -2.96
C GLU A 130 -0.70 -16.86 -1.51
N MET A 131 -1.20 -15.69 -1.06
CA MET A 131 -1.11 -15.29 0.35
C MET A 131 -1.74 -16.34 1.26
N ARG A 132 -2.93 -16.86 0.88
CA ARG A 132 -3.62 -17.92 1.60
C ARG A 132 -2.80 -19.21 1.64
N ARG A 133 -2.27 -19.66 0.49
CA ARG A 133 -1.47 -20.89 0.37
C ARG A 133 -0.29 -20.93 1.34
N VAL A 134 0.43 -19.81 1.46
CA VAL A 134 1.60 -19.75 2.35
C VAL A 134 1.25 -19.45 3.82
N THR A 135 -0.03 -19.18 4.12
CA THR A 135 -0.52 -18.97 5.47
C THR A 135 -0.91 -20.31 6.10
N ARG A 136 -0.36 -20.61 7.27
CA ARG A 136 -0.66 -21.85 7.99
C ARG A 136 -2.11 -21.89 8.50
N PRO A 137 -2.68 -23.09 8.75
CA PRO A 137 -3.95 -23.23 9.46
C PRO A 137 -3.96 -22.46 10.80
N GLY A 138 -5.02 -21.71 11.06
CA GLY A 138 -5.16 -20.83 12.21
C GLY A 138 -4.41 -19.49 12.10
N GLY A 139 -3.67 -19.27 10.99
CA GLY A 139 -2.99 -18.03 10.69
C GLY A 139 -3.92 -16.96 10.10
N TYR A 140 -3.33 -15.82 9.74
CA TYR A 140 -4.07 -14.66 9.23
C TYR A 140 -3.48 -14.13 7.92
N VAL A 141 -4.36 -13.75 7.00
CA VAL A 141 -4.05 -12.85 5.90
C VAL A 141 -4.66 -11.48 6.23
N ALA A 142 -3.81 -10.46 6.27
CA ALA A 142 -4.16 -9.10 6.65
C ALA A 142 -3.84 -8.12 5.52
N VAL A 143 -4.84 -7.45 4.96
CA VAL A 143 -4.66 -6.54 3.83
C VAL A 143 -5.33 -5.20 4.11
N ARG A 144 -4.64 -4.12 3.74
CA ARG A 144 -5.15 -2.76 3.80
C ARG A 144 -4.79 -2.01 2.52
N ASP A 145 -5.80 -1.53 1.80
CA ASP A 145 -5.61 -0.73 0.58
C ASP A 145 -6.46 0.55 0.60
N ALA A 146 -5.98 1.57 -0.08
CA ALA A 146 -6.70 2.83 -0.21
C ALA A 146 -7.96 2.65 -1.09
N ASP A 147 -8.94 3.50 -0.83
CA ASP A 147 -10.11 3.68 -1.66
C ASP A 147 -10.15 5.12 -2.16
N TYR A 148 -9.60 5.34 -3.34
CA TYR A 148 -9.47 6.69 -3.89
C TYR A 148 -10.83 7.35 -4.12
N ALA A 149 -11.84 6.61 -4.56
CA ALA A 149 -13.18 7.15 -4.75
C ALA A 149 -13.90 7.52 -3.43
N ALA A 150 -13.34 7.14 -2.29
CA ALA A 150 -13.84 7.51 -0.96
C ALA A 150 -12.95 8.57 -0.27
N MET A 151 -11.91 9.07 -0.92
CA MET A 151 -11.15 10.21 -0.41
C MET A 151 -12.05 11.45 -0.43
N THR A 152 -11.90 12.29 0.59
CA THR A 152 -12.69 13.51 0.72
C THR A 152 -11.87 14.63 1.33
N TRP A 153 -12.23 15.87 1.01
CA TRP A 153 -11.52 17.05 1.45
C TRP A 153 -12.46 18.26 1.62
N TYR A 154 -11.97 19.22 2.39
CA TYR A 154 -12.57 20.54 2.54
C TYR A 154 -11.43 21.58 2.55
N PRO A 155 -11.61 22.78 1.98
CA PRO A 155 -12.76 23.19 1.16
C PRO A 155 -12.81 22.45 -0.18
N GLU A 156 -13.99 22.48 -0.83
CA GLU A 156 -14.18 21.95 -2.17
C GLU A 156 -13.17 22.56 -3.13
N SER A 157 -12.62 21.74 -4.03
CA SER A 157 -11.60 22.15 -4.99
C SER A 157 -11.76 21.38 -6.29
N ALA A 158 -12.18 22.07 -7.35
CA ALA A 158 -12.27 21.48 -8.67
C ALA A 158 -10.94 20.89 -9.16
N GLY A 159 -9.80 21.50 -8.77
CA GLY A 159 -8.48 20.96 -9.14
C GLY A 159 -8.12 19.67 -8.39
N LEU A 160 -8.63 19.46 -7.16
CA LEU A 160 -8.49 18.18 -6.47
C LEU A 160 -9.46 17.11 -7.03
N ASP A 161 -10.65 17.51 -7.49
CA ASP A 161 -11.56 16.64 -8.22
C ASP A 161 -10.90 16.15 -9.53
N ASP A 162 -10.30 17.07 -10.30
CA ASP A 162 -9.55 16.76 -11.51
C ASP A 162 -8.35 15.83 -11.23
N TRP A 163 -7.63 16.06 -10.12
CA TRP A 163 -6.55 15.17 -9.67
C TRP A 163 -7.05 13.76 -9.42
N LEU A 164 -8.14 13.61 -8.67
CA LEU A 164 -8.69 12.31 -8.30
C LEU A 164 -9.12 11.53 -9.54
N ASP A 165 -9.84 12.19 -10.44
CA ASP A 165 -10.30 11.59 -11.70
C ASP A 165 -9.13 11.19 -12.60
N LEU A 166 -8.12 12.06 -12.72
CA LEU A 166 -6.91 11.77 -13.49
C LEU A 166 -6.15 10.58 -12.89
N TYR A 167 -5.94 10.58 -11.57
CA TYR A 167 -5.23 9.49 -10.90
C TYR A 167 -5.91 8.13 -11.14
N ARG A 168 -7.24 8.09 -10.98
CA ARG A 168 -8.03 6.86 -11.16
C ARG A 168 -7.97 6.34 -12.60
N ARG A 169 -7.98 7.24 -13.60
CA ARG A 169 -7.82 6.85 -15.02
C ARG A 169 -6.43 6.26 -15.27
N VAL A 170 -5.38 6.92 -14.81
CA VAL A 170 -3.99 6.47 -15.00
C VAL A 170 -3.74 5.16 -14.27
N ALA A 171 -4.20 5.00 -13.03
CA ALA A 171 -4.03 3.76 -12.27
C ALA A 171 -4.68 2.57 -12.98
N ARG A 172 -5.92 2.74 -13.49
CA ARG A 172 -6.60 1.68 -14.25
C ARG A 172 -5.94 1.38 -15.59
N SER A 173 -5.42 2.38 -16.28
CA SER A 173 -4.68 2.14 -17.53
C SER A 173 -3.37 1.37 -17.31
N ASN A 174 -2.83 1.40 -16.10
CA ASN A 174 -1.66 0.61 -15.67
C ASN A 174 -2.03 -0.80 -15.16
N GLY A 175 -3.31 -1.18 -15.18
CA GLY A 175 -3.80 -2.49 -14.72
C GLY A 175 -4.13 -2.57 -13.23
N GLY A 176 -4.02 -1.47 -12.47
CA GLY A 176 -4.37 -1.42 -11.05
C GLY A 176 -5.84 -1.04 -10.79
N GLU A 177 -6.30 -1.21 -9.56
CA GLU A 177 -7.61 -0.75 -9.10
C GLU A 177 -7.45 0.28 -7.97
N PRO A 178 -7.56 1.58 -8.26
CA PRO A 178 -7.37 2.62 -7.25
C PRO A 178 -8.43 2.62 -6.14
N ASP A 179 -9.61 2.04 -6.39
CA ASP A 179 -10.70 1.93 -5.43
C ASP A 179 -10.70 0.53 -4.76
N ALA A 180 -9.51 -0.02 -4.52
CA ALA A 180 -9.32 -1.38 -4.01
C ALA A 180 -9.92 -1.58 -2.61
N GLY A 181 -9.85 -0.57 -1.74
CA GLY A 181 -10.29 -0.68 -0.35
C GLY A 181 -11.68 -1.29 -0.20
N ARG A 182 -12.66 -0.81 -0.97
CA ARG A 182 -14.06 -1.32 -0.97
C ARG A 182 -14.22 -2.72 -1.56
N ARG A 183 -13.21 -3.20 -2.31
CA ARG A 183 -13.25 -4.48 -3.02
C ARG A 183 -12.61 -5.62 -2.23
N LEU A 184 -11.79 -5.32 -1.23
CA LEU A 184 -10.99 -6.31 -0.51
C LEU A 184 -11.81 -7.49 0.01
N LYS A 185 -12.98 -7.23 0.62
CA LYS A 185 -13.84 -8.30 1.12
C LYS A 185 -14.35 -9.21 -0.01
N ALA A 186 -14.78 -8.63 -1.13
CA ALA A 186 -15.24 -9.42 -2.27
C ALA A 186 -14.13 -10.28 -2.86
N TRP A 187 -12.92 -9.72 -3.02
CA TRP A 187 -11.75 -10.46 -3.50
C TRP A 187 -11.33 -11.58 -2.55
N ALA A 188 -11.39 -11.34 -1.24
CA ALA A 188 -11.08 -12.37 -0.25
C ALA A 188 -12.07 -13.55 -0.34
N LEU A 189 -13.37 -13.29 -0.45
CA LEU A 189 -14.38 -14.33 -0.63
C LEU A 189 -14.17 -15.11 -1.94
N GLU A 190 -13.82 -14.43 -3.04
CA GLU A 190 -13.51 -15.05 -4.33
C GLU A 190 -12.20 -15.87 -4.27
N ALA A 191 -11.23 -15.44 -3.46
CA ALA A 191 -10.01 -16.20 -3.18
C ALA A 191 -10.26 -17.45 -2.31
N GLY A 192 -11.45 -17.59 -1.76
CA GLY A 192 -11.90 -18.76 -1.00
C GLY A 192 -11.78 -18.63 0.52
N PHE A 193 -11.54 -17.42 1.06
CA PHE A 193 -11.63 -17.20 2.49
C PHE A 193 -13.10 -17.24 2.95
N THR A 194 -13.34 -17.87 4.10
CA THR A 194 -14.68 -18.00 4.70
C THR A 194 -14.86 -17.19 5.97
N ASP A 195 -13.76 -16.86 6.66
CA ASP A 195 -13.73 -16.02 7.86
C ASP A 195 -13.02 -14.71 7.52
N VAL A 196 -13.80 -13.67 7.22
CA VAL A 196 -13.32 -12.36 6.76
C VAL A 196 -13.93 -11.25 7.61
N THR A 197 -13.12 -10.69 8.50
CA THR A 197 -13.47 -9.46 9.20
C THR A 197 -13.05 -8.28 8.34
N ALA A 198 -14.01 -7.43 7.95
CA ALA A 198 -13.74 -6.22 7.18
C ALA A 198 -13.95 -4.98 8.05
N THR A 199 -12.96 -4.08 8.06
CA THR A 199 -12.97 -2.81 8.76
C THR A 199 -12.53 -1.67 7.84
N THR A 200 -12.48 -0.46 8.38
CA THR A 200 -11.93 0.70 7.67
C THR A 200 -11.03 1.49 8.61
N GLY A 201 -9.96 2.04 8.05
CA GLY A 201 -9.11 3.01 8.73
C GLY A 201 -8.98 4.28 7.89
N THR A 202 -8.66 5.39 8.53
CA THR A 202 -8.45 6.65 7.83
C THR A 202 -7.11 7.28 8.20
N TRP A 203 -6.46 7.91 7.21
CA TRP A 203 -5.46 8.92 7.48
C TRP A 203 -6.10 10.29 7.31
N THR A 204 -5.79 11.21 8.20
CA THR A 204 -6.32 12.58 8.16
C THR A 204 -5.17 13.57 8.16
N TYR A 205 -5.29 14.60 7.34
CA TYR A 205 -4.32 15.69 7.20
C TYR A 205 -5.06 17.00 7.42
N SER A 206 -4.85 17.65 8.58
CA SER A 206 -5.60 18.83 9.00
C SER A 206 -4.76 19.92 9.69
N THR A 207 -3.65 19.55 10.32
CA THR A 207 -2.72 20.56 10.86
C THR A 207 -1.95 21.27 9.74
N ALA A 208 -1.40 22.43 10.00
CA ALA A 208 -0.62 23.18 9.01
C ALA A 208 0.56 22.34 8.44
N GLU A 209 1.24 21.58 9.31
CA GLU A 209 2.35 20.73 8.94
C GLU A 209 1.90 19.55 8.07
N GLU A 210 0.82 18.86 8.47
CA GLU A 210 0.26 17.74 7.71
C GLU A 210 -0.23 18.18 6.33
N ARG A 211 -0.94 19.31 6.25
CA ARG A 211 -1.42 19.86 4.97
C ARG A 211 -0.27 20.22 4.05
N ALA A 212 0.74 20.92 4.56
CA ALA A 212 1.93 21.30 3.79
C ALA A 212 2.67 20.06 3.28
N TRP A 213 2.82 19.04 4.13
CA TRP A 213 3.47 17.79 3.77
C TRP A 213 2.69 17.01 2.71
N TRP A 214 1.38 16.80 2.92
CA TRP A 214 0.54 16.02 2.01
C TRP A 214 0.35 16.70 0.65
N SER A 215 0.06 17.99 0.65
CA SER A 215 -0.11 18.78 -0.57
C SER A 215 1.19 18.89 -1.37
N GLY A 216 2.31 19.14 -0.69
CA GLY A 216 3.62 19.20 -1.34
C GLY A 216 4.01 17.88 -1.99
N LEU A 217 3.77 16.75 -1.28
CA LEU A 217 4.01 15.43 -1.79
C LEU A 217 3.21 15.14 -3.07
N TRP A 218 1.91 15.44 -3.07
CA TRP A 218 1.07 15.23 -4.25
C TRP A 218 1.36 16.20 -5.38
N ALA A 219 1.66 17.46 -5.08
CA ALA A 219 2.09 18.43 -6.09
C ALA A 219 3.35 17.96 -6.82
N ASP A 220 4.38 17.54 -6.07
CA ASP A 220 5.64 17.03 -6.65
C ASP A 220 5.40 15.73 -7.44
N ARG A 221 4.62 14.79 -6.88
CA ARG A 221 4.29 13.53 -7.55
C ARG A 221 3.55 13.75 -8.85
N THR A 222 2.67 14.73 -8.91
CA THR A 222 1.86 15.05 -10.09
C THR A 222 2.71 15.53 -11.28
N VAL A 223 3.86 16.15 -11.04
CA VAL A 223 4.69 16.71 -12.12
C VAL A 223 6.00 15.98 -12.36
N ALA A 224 6.52 15.23 -11.39
CA ALA A 224 7.91 14.72 -11.44
C ALA A 224 8.04 13.20 -11.27
N SER A 225 6.95 12.43 -11.08
CA SER A 225 7.01 10.97 -10.88
C SER A 225 6.67 10.20 -12.16
N ALA A 226 6.86 8.87 -12.12
CA ALA A 226 6.42 7.98 -13.19
C ALA A 226 4.91 8.10 -13.51
N TYR A 227 4.09 8.49 -12.53
CA TYR A 227 2.69 8.83 -12.74
C TYR A 227 2.52 9.98 -13.74
N ALA A 228 3.32 11.06 -13.61
CA ALA A 228 3.28 12.20 -14.52
C ALA A 228 3.65 11.78 -15.97
N GLU A 229 4.71 11.00 -16.11
CA GLU A 229 5.16 10.49 -17.42
C GLU A 229 4.09 9.62 -18.09
N ARG A 230 3.48 8.71 -17.34
CA ARG A 230 2.41 7.82 -17.81
C ARG A 230 1.14 8.59 -18.17
N ALA A 231 0.76 9.59 -17.36
CA ALA A 231 -0.39 10.45 -17.65
C ALA A 231 -0.24 11.15 -19.00
N VAL A 232 0.94 11.67 -19.31
CA VAL A 232 1.22 12.35 -20.59
C VAL A 232 1.34 11.34 -21.73
N ALA A 233 2.12 10.27 -21.57
CA ALA A 233 2.33 9.25 -22.60
C ALA A 233 1.03 8.51 -22.97
N GLY A 234 0.15 8.28 -21.99
CA GLY A 234 -1.17 7.68 -22.19
C GLY A 234 -2.24 8.65 -22.73
N GLY A 235 -1.90 9.93 -22.96
CA GLY A 235 -2.87 10.93 -23.42
C GLY A 235 -3.94 11.31 -22.38
N HIS A 236 -3.72 10.98 -21.09
CA HIS A 236 -4.66 11.28 -20.01
C HIS A 236 -4.57 12.73 -19.55
N ALA A 237 -3.40 13.38 -19.70
CA ALA A 237 -3.17 14.78 -19.35
C ALA A 237 -2.09 15.42 -20.23
N THR A 238 -2.04 16.76 -20.26
CA THR A 238 -0.92 17.54 -20.77
C THR A 238 0.01 17.94 -19.64
N ARG A 239 1.25 18.35 -19.96
CA ARG A 239 2.17 18.93 -18.94
C ARG A 239 1.55 20.13 -18.23
N ALA A 240 0.93 21.04 -18.98
CA ALA A 240 0.25 22.21 -18.41
C ALA A 240 -0.92 21.81 -17.49
N GLY A 241 -1.67 20.75 -17.84
CA GLY A 241 -2.73 20.21 -16.98
C GLY A 241 -2.19 19.64 -15.66
N LEU A 242 -1.06 18.92 -15.72
CA LEU A 242 -0.39 18.41 -14.51
C LEU A 242 0.13 19.56 -13.61
N GLU A 243 0.66 20.62 -14.20
CA GLU A 243 1.10 21.82 -13.47
C GLU A 243 -0.08 22.54 -12.79
N ALA A 244 -1.24 22.62 -13.46
CA ALA A 244 -2.46 23.18 -12.87
C ALA A 244 -2.96 22.35 -11.69
N VAL A 245 -2.98 21.03 -11.80
CA VAL A 245 -3.34 20.14 -10.69
C VAL A 245 -2.36 20.27 -9.53
N ALA A 246 -1.05 20.36 -9.81
CA ALA A 246 -0.04 20.58 -8.77
C ALA A 246 -0.19 21.94 -8.07
N ALA A 247 -0.60 22.97 -8.79
CA ALA A 247 -0.90 24.29 -8.22
C ALA A 247 -2.11 24.23 -7.28
N SER A 248 -3.18 23.50 -7.68
CA SER A 248 -4.37 23.29 -6.83
C SER A 248 -4.05 22.56 -5.53
N TRP A 249 -3.14 21.57 -5.57
CA TRP A 249 -2.66 20.92 -4.35
C TRP A 249 -1.95 21.90 -3.40
N ARG A 250 -1.08 22.80 -3.93
CA ARG A 250 -0.38 23.80 -3.12
C ARG A 250 -1.35 24.83 -2.54
N GLU A 251 -2.33 25.27 -3.34
CA GLU A 251 -3.39 26.19 -2.90
C GLU A 251 -4.20 25.58 -1.76
N TRP A 252 -4.68 24.33 -1.90
CA TRP A 252 -5.38 23.64 -0.83
C TRP A 252 -4.50 23.50 0.42
N GLY A 253 -3.22 23.14 0.28
CA GLY A 253 -2.30 22.99 1.41
C GLY A 253 -2.08 24.26 2.22
N ALA A 254 -2.24 25.45 1.60
CA ALA A 254 -2.13 26.75 2.25
C ALA A 254 -3.41 27.19 3.01
N ARG A 255 -4.52 26.46 2.85
CA ARG A 255 -5.80 26.78 3.51
C ARG A 255 -5.74 26.45 5.00
N GLU A 256 -6.11 27.40 5.86
CA GLU A 256 -6.19 27.15 7.32
C GLU A 256 -7.30 26.17 7.69
N ASP A 257 -8.42 26.23 6.95
CA ASP A 257 -9.58 25.38 7.12
C ASP A 257 -9.47 24.05 6.32
N GLY A 258 -8.28 23.77 5.74
CA GLY A 258 -8.02 22.57 4.97
C GLY A 258 -8.08 21.29 5.82
N TRP A 259 -8.84 20.32 5.34
CA TRP A 259 -8.98 18.98 5.91
C TRP A 259 -9.05 17.95 4.77
N PHE A 260 -8.30 16.87 4.88
CA PHE A 260 -8.28 15.79 3.89
C PHE A 260 -8.30 14.44 4.59
N ALA A 261 -9.14 13.53 4.11
CA ALA A 261 -9.19 12.16 4.61
C ALA A 261 -8.95 11.14 3.49
N VAL A 262 -8.07 10.17 3.79
CA VAL A 262 -7.80 9.01 2.96
C VAL A 262 -8.43 7.79 3.62
N LEU A 263 -9.52 7.29 3.06
CA LEU A 263 -10.17 6.08 3.53
C LEU A 263 -9.42 4.86 3.00
N HIS A 264 -9.22 3.89 3.88
CA HIS A 264 -8.69 2.57 3.53
C HIS A 264 -9.71 1.49 3.92
N GLY A 265 -9.91 0.53 3.03
CA GLY A 265 -10.51 -0.75 3.39
C GLY A 265 -9.45 -1.66 4.03
N GLU A 266 -9.89 -2.45 4.99
CA GLU A 266 -9.05 -3.40 5.73
C GLU A 266 -9.77 -4.74 5.79
N ILE A 267 -9.04 -5.83 5.62
CA ILE A 267 -9.52 -7.18 5.88
C ILE A 267 -8.53 -7.93 6.75
N LEU A 268 -9.08 -8.65 7.71
CA LEU A 268 -8.38 -9.68 8.48
C LEU A 268 -9.08 -11.00 8.21
N CYS A 269 -8.44 -11.85 7.41
CA CYS A 269 -8.93 -13.16 7.05
C CYS A 269 -8.25 -14.21 7.92
N ARG A 270 -9.02 -15.13 8.51
CA ARG A 270 -8.47 -16.25 9.26
C ARG A 270 -8.50 -17.50 8.41
N GLU A 271 -7.36 -18.19 8.29
CA GLU A 271 -7.28 -19.48 7.64
C GLU A 271 -7.73 -20.57 8.62
N HIS A 272 -8.71 -21.37 8.20
CA HIS A 272 -9.18 -22.51 8.97
C HIS A 272 -8.44 -23.79 8.58
N ALA A 273 -8.36 -24.73 9.52
CA ALA A 273 -7.77 -26.07 9.30
C ALA A 273 -8.61 -26.91 8.34
#